data_dcfc6f773aaed315b88119ff016ad356
#
_entry.id   dcfc6f773aaed315b88119ff016ad356
#
_cell.length_a   1.000
_cell.length_b   1.000
_cell.length_c   1.000
_cell.angle_alpha   90.00
_cell.angle_beta   90.00
_cell.angle_gamma   90.00
#
_symmetry.space_group_name_H-M   'P 1'
#
loop_
_entity.id
_entity.type
_entity.pdbx_description
1 polymer ?
#
loop_
_entity_poly.entity_id
_entity_poly.type
_entity_poly.pdbx_seq_one_letter_code
_entity_poly.pdbx_strand_id
1 'polypeptide(L)'
;MPATGVQQNADMTNIAGYDRFTIKQKITMMVNRYEIRSVDANGGEGPLIAMAQQKRMAFKEQVTFYADEARTQPVFGFKARQRMDLAATYDVTDAAGTPIGSFRKEFAKSLLRSTWQLTATDGLQATGTERNQNVAVARRLWEMVPIVNELPSPFLFHFDFTAPDGSIVLSSVRRRSLRDRYDVELPTAPNGWRLDWRVGAAMAVALDALQSR
;
A
#
# COMPACT_ATOMS: atom_id res chain seq x y z
N MET A 1 36.27 17.57 -12.69
CA MET A 1 35.55 16.42 -12.15
C MET A 1 34.05 16.70 -12.22
N PRO A 2 33.31 16.00 -13.05
CA PRO A 2 31.91 15.75 -12.77
C PRO A 2 31.54 14.32 -13.17
N ALA A 3 31.19 13.48 -12.21
CA ALA A 3 30.69 12.14 -12.51
C ALA A 3 29.75 11.66 -11.37
N THR A 4 28.69 12.42 -11.07
CA THR A 4 27.71 11.99 -10.07
C THR A 4 26.27 12.07 -10.60
N GLY A 5 26.04 12.57 -11.79
CA GLY A 5 24.69 12.78 -12.34
C GLY A 5 24.14 11.62 -13.19
N VAL A 6 24.97 10.68 -13.65
CA VAL A 6 24.56 9.66 -14.64
C VAL A 6 24.08 8.38 -13.96
N GLN A 7 24.51 8.10 -12.75
CA GLN A 7 24.15 6.86 -12.04
C GLN A 7 22.76 6.91 -11.40
N GLN A 8 22.22 8.08 -11.05
CA GLN A 8 20.86 8.22 -10.50
C GLN A 8 19.75 8.02 -11.54
N ASN A 9 20.01 8.33 -12.83
CA ASN A 9 19.01 8.15 -13.89
C ASN A 9 18.87 6.69 -14.38
N ALA A 10 19.86 5.83 -14.17
CA ALA A 10 19.80 4.42 -14.56
C ALA A 10 18.96 3.58 -13.60
N ASP A 11 18.84 3.97 -12.32
CA ASP A 11 18.01 3.27 -11.34
C ASP A 11 16.50 3.56 -11.48
N MET A 12 16.12 4.67 -12.09
CA MET A 12 14.72 5.05 -12.27
C MET A 12 14.00 4.26 -13.38
N THR A 13 14.73 3.61 -14.29
CA THR A 13 14.16 2.78 -15.37
C THR A 13 13.90 1.33 -14.97
N ASN A 14 14.39 0.88 -13.83
CA ASN A 14 14.13 -0.48 -13.35
C ASN A 14 12.90 -0.56 -12.43
N ILE A 15 11.82 0.07 -12.85
CA ILE A 15 10.55 0.17 -12.12
C ILE A 15 9.86 -1.20 -11.95
N ALA A 16 10.22 -2.19 -12.74
CA ALA A 16 9.70 -3.57 -12.65
C ALA A 16 10.36 -4.43 -11.56
N GLY A 17 11.33 -3.91 -10.79
CA GLY A 17 12.31 -4.71 -10.07
C GLY A 17 12.03 -5.04 -8.60
N TYR A 18 11.16 -4.32 -7.90
CA TYR A 18 10.97 -4.57 -6.46
C TYR A 18 9.92 -5.64 -6.21
N ASP A 19 10.38 -6.83 -5.77
CA ASP A 19 9.53 -7.94 -5.32
C ASP A 19 9.21 -7.85 -3.83
N ARG A 20 10.07 -7.15 -3.06
CA ARG A 20 9.92 -6.93 -1.62
C ARG A 20 10.32 -5.51 -1.24
N PHE A 21 9.52 -4.89 -0.37
CA PHE A 21 9.81 -3.58 0.20
C PHE A 21 9.14 -3.41 1.55
N THR A 22 9.58 -2.42 2.31
CA THR A 22 8.99 -2.05 3.57
C THR A 22 8.31 -0.69 3.47
N ILE A 23 7.19 -0.53 4.17
CA ILE A 23 6.51 0.76 4.33
C ILE A 23 6.58 1.15 5.81
N LYS A 24 7.09 2.34 6.10
CA LYS A 24 7.10 2.92 7.43
C LYS A 24 6.18 4.13 7.48
N GLN A 25 5.20 4.09 8.38
CA GLN A 25 4.39 5.27 8.67
C GLN A 25 5.05 6.08 9.78
N LYS A 26 5.24 7.37 9.53
CA LYS A 26 5.65 8.36 10.52
C LYS A 26 4.49 9.33 10.75
N ILE A 27 3.86 9.22 11.90
CA ILE A 27 2.76 10.10 12.28
C ILE A 27 3.35 11.29 13.04
N THR A 28 3.02 12.50 12.60
CA THR A 28 3.26 13.73 13.32
C THR A 28 1.94 14.42 13.66
N MET A 29 1.96 15.48 14.44
CA MET A 29 0.74 16.21 14.80
C MET A 29 -0.03 16.74 13.58
N MET A 30 0.65 17.02 12.46
CA MET A 30 0.07 17.68 11.29
C MET A 30 0.03 16.81 10.03
N VAL A 31 0.90 15.80 9.92
CA VAL A 31 1.05 15.01 8.69
C VAL A 31 1.28 13.54 8.98
N ASN A 32 0.78 12.69 8.08
CA ASN A 32 1.17 11.29 7.95
C ASN A 32 2.18 11.19 6.80
N ARG A 33 3.32 10.59 7.07
CA ARG A 33 4.36 10.33 6.09
C ARG A 33 4.55 8.83 5.94
N TYR A 34 4.57 8.36 4.72
CA TYR A 34 4.87 6.97 4.36
C TYR A 34 6.20 6.93 3.63
N GLU A 35 7.15 6.16 4.13
CA GLU A 35 8.44 5.90 3.49
C GLU A 35 8.46 4.47 3.00
N ILE A 36 8.69 4.28 1.71
CA ILE A 36 8.81 2.99 1.05
C ILE A 36 10.28 2.75 0.77
N ARG A 37 10.82 1.65 1.30
CA ARG A 37 12.22 1.27 1.14
C ARG A 37 12.34 -0.11 0.56
N SER A 38 13.31 -0.32 -0.33
CA SER A 38 13.64 -1.66 -0.82
C SER A 38 14.10 -2.57 0.32
N VAL A 39 14.07 -3.87 0.07
CA VAL A 39 14.67 -4.90 0.94
C VAL A 39 15.84 -5.50 0.20
N ASP A 40 17.00 -5.56 0.84
CA ASP A 40 18.20 -6.16 0.27
C ASP A 40 18.16 -7.70 0.27
N ALA A 41 19.16 -8.34 -0.34
CA ALA A 41 19.24 -9.80 -0.43
C ALA A 41 19.31 -10.50 0.94
N ASN A 42 19.77 -9.80 1.99
CA ASN A 42 19.89 -10.32 3.35
C ASN A 42 18.62 -10.04 4.18
N GLY A 43 17.58 -9.43 3.59
CA GLY A 43 16.36 -9.02 4.29
C GLY A 43 16.52 -7.71 5.06
N GLY A 44 17.62 -7.00 4.91
CA GLY A 44 17.88 -5.69 5.47
C GLY A 44 17.13 -4.59 4.74
N GLU A 45 16.97 -3.44 5.41
CA GLU A 45 16.33 -2.26 4.83
C GLU A 45 17.29 -1.55 3.89
N GLY A 46 16.89 -1.43 2.65
CA GLY A 46 17.63 -0.75 1.59
C GLY A 46 17.28 0.74 1.44
N PRO A 47 17.65 1.35 0.30
CA PRO A 47 17.40 2.75 0.02
C PRO A 47 15.91 3.09 -0.05
N LEU A 48 15.61 4.39 0.11
CA LEU A 48 14.28 4.97 -0.15
C LEU A 48 13.98 4.85 -1.64
N ILE A 49 12.83 4.25 -1.97
CA ILE A 49 12.36 4.11 -3.36
C ILE A 49 11.17 4.99 -3.67
N ALA A 50 10.37 5.32 -2.65
CA ALA A 50 9.31 6.32 -2.76
C ALA A 50 8.88 6.81 -1.38
N MET A 51 8.26 7.98 -1.35
CA MET A 51 7.61 8.49 -0.15
C MET A 51 6.35 9.28 -0.48
N ALA A 52 5.38 9.24 0.44
CA ALA A 52 4.21 10.11 0.40
C ALA A 52 4.08 10.88 1.70
N GLN A 53 3.51 12.09 1.61
CA GLN A 53 3.18 12.89 2.77
C GLN A 53 1.79 13.48 2.60
N GLN A 54 0.96 13.33 3.63
CA GLN A 54 -0.41 13.83 3.66
C GLN A 54 -0.68 14.65 4.90
N LYS A 55 -1.51 15.68 4.77
CA LYS A 55 -2.11 16.36 5.93
C LYS A 55 -3.05 15.37 6.63
N ARG A 56 -2.94 15.25 7.96
CA ARG A 56 -3.68 14.27 8.78
C ARG A 56 -5.20 14.26 8.59
N MET A 57 -5.78 15.41 8.22
CA MET A 57 -7.23 15.58 8.02
C MET A 57 -7.65 15.61 6.54
N ALA A 58 -6.69 15.60 5.61
CA ALA A 58 -6.95 15.83 4.19
C ALA A 58 -6.95 14.53 3.36
N PHE A 59 -6.99 13.37 4.05
CA PHE A 59 -7.10 12.10 3.33
C PHE A 59 -8.44 12.03 2.62
N LYS A 60 -8.44 11.60 1.41
CA LYS A 60 -9.52 10.74 0.90
C LYS A 60 -9.55 10.58 -0.60
N GLU A 61 -8.98 11.53 -1.34
CA GLU A 61 -9.21 11.55 -2.78
C GLU A 61 -7.96 11.24 -3.60
N GLN A 62 -6.78 11.62 -3.09
CA GLN A 62 -5.54 11.49 -3.86
C GLN A 62 -4.31 11.39 -2.96
N VAL A 63 -3.35 10.51 -3.32
CA VAL A 63 -2.01 10.41 -2.76
C VAL A 63 -1.00 10.42 -3.88
N THR A 64 0.04 11.24 -3.77
CA THR A 64 1.18 11.25 -4.69
C THR A 64 2.43 10.77 -3.96
N PHE A 65 3.17 9.90 -4.61
CA PHE A 65 4.44 9.35 -4.14
C PHE A 65 5.58 9.95 -4.92
N TYR A 66 6.64 10.33 -4.22
CA TYR A 66 7.81 11.02 -4.74
C TYR A 66 9.06 10.19 -4.50
N ALA A 67 10.04 10.25 -5.41
CA ALA A 67 11.32 9.60 -5.25
C ALA A 67 12.20 10.29 -4.20
N ASP A 68 11.93 11.56 -3.92
CA ASP A 68 12.76 12.45 -3.11
C ASP A 68 12.01 13.04 -1.90
N GLU A 69 12.74 13.37 -0.85
CA GLU A 69 12.17 14.00 0.35
C GLU A 69 11.65 15.43 0.10
N ALA A 70 12.23 16.14 -0.87
CA ALA A 70 11.80 17.47 -1.28
C ALA A 70 10.46 17.45 -2.03
N ARG A 71 10.00 16.27 -2.47
CA ARG A 71 8.76 16.04 -3.22
C ARG A 71 8.73 16.78 -4.56
N THR A 72 9.85 16.75 -5.24
CA THR A 72 10.02 17.39 -6.54
C THR A 72 9.88 16.41 -7.70
N GLN A 73 10.06 15.09 -7.43
CA GLN A 73 10.06 14.03 -8.43
C GLN A 73 8.93 13.03 -8.17
N PRO A 74 7.72 13.24 -8.73
CA PRO A 74 6.63 12.29 -8.60
C PRO A 74 6.98 10.99 -9.34
N VAL A 75 6.64 9.83 -8.73
CA VAL A 75 6.87 8.49 -9.31
C VAL A 75 5.55 7.86 -9.70
N PHE A 76 4.55 7.91 -8.82
CA PHE A 76 3.21 7.39 -9.03
C PHE A 76 2.23 8.02 -8.05
N GLY A 77 0.96 7.72 -8.21
CA GLY A 77 -0.05 8.15 -7.27
C GLY A 77 -1.31 7.32 -7.37
N PHE A 78 -2.25 7.54 -6.47
CA PHE A 78 -3.61 7.04 -6.65
C PHE A 78 -4.64 8.12 -6.35
N LYS A 79 -5.82 8.01 -7.00
CA LYS A 79 -6.91 8.96 -6.87
C LYS A 79 -8.26 8.26 -6.94
N ALA A 80 -9.20 8.68 -6.08
CA ALA A 80 -10.58 8.23 -6.14
C ALA A 80 -11.26 8.72 -7.41
N ARG A 81 -12.01 7.85 -8.10
CA ARG A 81 -12.83 8.23 -9.27
C ARG A 81 -13.97 9.16 -8.90
N GLN A 82 -14.56 8.96 -7.71
CA GLN A 82 -15.68 9.76 -7.22
C GLN A 82 -15.35 10.29 -5.83
N ARG A 83 -15.74 11.55 -5.59
CA ARG A 83 -15.60 12.17 -4.28
C ARG A 83 -16.67 11.63 -3.33
N MET A 84 -16.28 11.41 -2.07
CA MET A 84 -17.19 11.06 -0.96
C MET A 84 -17.96 9.73 -1.13
N ASP A 85 -17.53 8.82 -2.00
CA ASP A 85 -18.11 7.49 -2.10
C ASP A 85 -17.34 6.49 -1.22
N LEU A 86 -18.03 5.83 -0.30
CA LEU A 86 -17.46 4.79 0.55
C LEU A 86 -17.00 3.58 -0.28
N ALA A 87 -17.63 3.34 -1.43
CA ALA A 87 -17.28 2.30 -2.40
C ALA A 87 -16.37 2.80 -3.52
N ALA A 88 -15.69 3.95 -3.33
CA ALA A 88 -14.86 4.55 -4.36
C ALA A 88 -13.83 3.57 -4.92
N THR A 89 -13.73 3.55 -6.24
CA THR A 89 -12.60 2.95 -6.95
C THR A 89 -11.48 3.98 -7.00
N TYR A 90 -10.27 3.55 -6.67
CA TYR A 90 -9.06 4.35 -6.75
C TYR A 90 -8.25 3.89 -7.94
N ASP A 91 -7.96 4.80 -8.87
CA ASP A 91 -7.04 4.56 -9.97
C ASP A 91 -5.61 4.83 -9.52
N VAL A 92 -4.70 3.92 -9.85
CA VAL A 92 -3.26 4.08 -9.66
C VAL A 92 -2.66 4.49 -10.99
N THR A 93 -1.90 5.59 -10.99
CA THR A 93 -1.25 6.13 -12.19
C THR A 93 0.26 6.27 -11.97
N ASP A 94 1.03 6.17 -13.04
CA ASP A 94 2.44 6.53 -13.04
C ASP A 94 2.65 8.06 -12.99
N ALA A 95 3.91 8.51 -13.04
CA ALA A 95 4.26 9.92 -13.03
C ALA A 95 3.72 10.71 -14.24
N ALA A 96 3.50 10.03 -15.38
CA ALA A 96 2.93 10.63 -16.58
C ALA A 96 1.38 10.67 -16.54
N GLY A 97 0.76 10.08 -15.52
CA GLY A 97 -0.68 9.96 -15.42
C GLY A 97 -1.28 8.74 -16.13
N THR A 98 -0.44 7.82 -16.62
CA THR A 98 -0.88 6.60 -17.27
C THR A 98 -1.44 5.64 -16.22
N PRO A 99 -2.65 5.07 -16.40
CA PRO A 99 -3.20 4.07 -15.48
C PRO A 99 -2.32 2.81 -15.44
N ILE A 100 -1.92 2.39 -14.22
CA ILE A 100 -1.13 1.17 -13.98
C ILE A 100 -1.85 0.14 -13.11
N GLY A 101 -3.07 0.44 -12.66
CA GLY A 101 -3.93 -0.45 -11.89
C GLY A 101 -5.03 0.32 -11.18
N SER A 102 -5.84 -0.40 -10.43
CA SER A 102 -6.87 0.20 -9.59
C SER A 102 -7.22 -0.71 -8.41
N PHE A 103 -7.84 -0.13 -7.38
CA PHE A 103 -8.37 -0.90 -6.26
C PHE A 103 -9.65 -0.28 -5.69
N ARG A 104 -10.48 -1.10 -5.04
CA ARG A 104 -11.71 -0.67 -4.37
C ARG A 104 -12.02 -1.54 -3.15
N LYS A 105 -12.72 -0.96 -2.18
CA LYS A 105 -13.23 -1.70 -1.03
C LYS A 105 -14.60 -2.30 -1.35
N GLU A 106 -14.79 -3.58 -1.05
CA GLU A 106 -16.08 -4.28 -1.23
C GLU A 106 -16.91 -4.24 0.05
N PHE A 107 -17.89 -3.34 0.12
CA PHE A 107 -18.74 -3.19 1.31
C PHE A 107 -19.75 -4.31 1.48
N ALA A 108 -20.34 -4.83 0.41
CA ALA A 108 -21.36 -5.88 0.47
C ALA A 108 -20.85 -7.20 1.09
N LYS A 109 -19.58 -7.54 0.85
CA LYS A 109 -18.91 -8.73 1.44
C LYS A 109 -18.22 -8.42 2.77
N SER A 110 -18.21 -7.16 3.19
CA SER A 110 -17.37 -6.62 4.26
C SER A 110 -18.06 -6.53 5.61
N LEU A 111 -19.28 -7.09 5.77
CA LEU A 111 -19.98 -7.04 7.07
C LEU A 111 -19.20 -7.76 8.19
N LEU A 112 -18.40 -8.77 7.85
CA LEU A 112 -17.58 -9.51 8.80
C LEU A 112 -16.06 -9.42 8.50
N ARG A 113 -15.66 -9.09 7.26
CA ARG A 113 -14.27 -9.01 6.82
C ARG A 113 -14.06 -7.82 5.89
N SER A 114 -12.97 -7.09 6.09
CA SER A 114 -12.56 -6.08 5.11
C SER A 114 -12.09 -6.78 3.83
N THR A 115 -12.84 -6.60 2.75
CA THR A 115 -12.54 -7.20 1.43
C THR A 115 -12.21 -6.09 0.44
N TRP A 116 -11.16 -6.30 -0.33
CA TRP A 116 -10.69 -5.37 -1.35
C TRP A 116 -10.56 -6.07 -2.69
N GLN A 117 -10.87 -5.37 -3.77
CA GLN A 117 -10.55 -5.79 -5.13
C GLN A 117 -9.40 -4.96 -5.65
N LEU A 118 -8.42 -5.63 -6.26
CA LEU A 118 -7.30 -5.04 -6.94
C LEU A 118 -7.34 -5.49 -8.39
N THR A 119 -7.12 -4.56 -9.31
CA THR A 119 -7.05 -4.83 -10.76
C THR A 119 -5.71 -4.31 -11.27
N ALA A 120 -4.92 -5.18 -11.87
CA ALA A 120 -3.67 -4.82 -12.54
C ALA A 120 -3.91 -4.29 -13.96
N THR A 121 -2.87 -3.73 -14.59
CA THR A 121 -2.96 -3.11 -15.93
C THR A 121 -3.38 -4.09 -17.02
N ASP A 122 -2.96 -5.36 -16.92
CA ASP A 122 -3.29 -6.45 -17.84
C ASP A 122 -4.69 -7.07 -17.62
N GLY A 123 -5.45 -6.48 -16.66
CA GLY A 123 -6.81 -6.94 -16.34
C GLY A 123 -6.86 -8.07 -15.30
N LEU A 124 -5.71 -8.55 -14.78
CA LEU A 124 -5.72 -9.51 -13.68
C LEU A 124 -6.43 -8.90 -12.47
N GLN A 125 -7.38 -9.62 -11.91
CA GLN A 125 -8.11 -9.23 -10.70
C GLN A 125 -7.66 -10.09 -9.52
N ALA A 126 -7.44 -9.46 -8.37
CA ALA A 126 -7.14 -10.17 -7.12
C ALA A 126 -8.05 -9.67 -5.99
N THR A 127 -8.45 -10.61 -5.14
CA THR A 127 -9.27 -10.31 -3.95
C THR A 127 -8.39 -10.30 -2.72
N GLY A 128 -8.35 -9.15 -2.05
CA GLY A 128 -7.63 -8.94 -0.79
C GLY A 128 -8.50 -9.20 0.42
N THR A 129 -8.04 -10.04 1.33
CA THR A 129 -8.71 -10.34 2.59
C THR A 129 -7.72 -10.40 3.74
N GLU A 130 -8.18 -10.12 4.96
CA GLU A 130 -7.38 -10.37 6.17
C GLU A 130 -7.09 -11.87 6.30
N ARG A 131 -5.80 -12.21 6.48
CA ARG A 131 -5.34 -13.61 6.62
C ARG A 131 -5.99 -14.32 7.80
N ASN A 132 -6.22 -13.63 8.90
CA ASN A 132 -6.78 -14.23 10.11
C ASN A 132 -8.20 -13.69 10.41
N GLN A 133 -9.21 -14.54 10.22
CA GLN A 133 -10.62 -14.21 10.45
C GLN A 133 -10.92 -13.86 11.91
N ASN A 134 -10.32 -14.56 12.86
CA ASN A 134 -10.58 -14.35 14.28
C ASN A 134 -10.06 -12.96 14.73
N VAL A 135 -8.95 -12.51 14.15
CA VAL A 135 -8.42 -11.16 14.39
C VAL A 135 -9.35 -10.10 13.81
N ALA A 136 -9.91 -10.32 12.60
CA ALA A 136 -10.84 -9.39 11.98
C ALA A 136 -12.11 -9.22 12.83
N VAL A 137 -12.67 -10.30 13.36
CA VAL A 137 -13.86 -10.27 14.25
C VAL A 137 -13.52 -9.62 15.58
N ALA A 138 -12.42 -10.01 16.21
CA ALA A 138 -12.00 -9.45 17.51
C ALA A 138 -11.75 -7.94 17.42
N ARG A 139 -11.18 -7.45 16.31
CA ARG A 139 -11.00 -6.02 16.07
C ARG A 139 -12.33 -5.28 15.98
N ARG A 140 -13.33 -5.82 15.27
CA ARG A 140 -14.65 -5.19 15.18
C ARG A 140 -15.35 -5.09 16.51
N LEU A 141 -15.24 -6.14 17.33
CA LEU A 141 -15.73 -6.10 18.69
C LEU A 141 -15.01 -5.03 19.53
N TRP A 142 -13.69 -4.86 19.33
CA TRP A 142 -12.91 -3.81 19.97
C TRP A 142 -13.38 -2.40 19.55
N GLU A 143 -13.60 -2.18 18.25
CA GLU A 143 -14.10 -0.91 17.70
C GLU A 143 -15.53 -0.56 18.16
N MET A 144 -16.33 -1.56 18.56
CA MET A 144 -17.69 -1.36 19.07
C MET A 144 -17.75 -0.97 20.56
N VAL A 145 -16.66 -1.08 21.30
CA VAL A 145 -16.61 -0.71 22.72
C VAL A 145 -16.16 0.74 22.87
N PRO A 146 -17.04 1.68 23.32
CA PRO A 146 -16.77 3.13 23.24
C PRO A 146 -15.51 3.60 23.98
N ILE A 147 -15.12 2.92 25.05
CA ILE A 147 -13.94 3.30 25.87
C ILE A 147 -12.64 2.75 25.28
N VAL A 148 -12.73 1.66 24.55
CA VAL A 148 -11.56 0.90 24.07
C VAL A 148 -11.17 1.30 22.64
N ASN A 149 -12.10 1.85 21.87
CA ASN A 149 -11.84 2.26 20.48
C ASN A 149 -10.89 3.47 20.36
N GLU A 150 -10.72 4.25 21.43
CA GLU A 150 -9.75 5.36 21.49
C GLU A 150 -8.31 4.86 21.68
N LEU A 151 -8.12 3.62 22.13
CA LEU A 151 -6.80 3.00 22.28
C LEU A 151 -6.34 2.41 20.93
N PRO A 152 -5.02 2.45 20.63
CA PRO A 152 -4.46 1.80 19.45
C PRO A 152 -4.83 0.31 19.45
N SER A 153 -5.41 -0.17 18.35
CA SER A 153 -5.79 -1.59 18.21
C SER A 153 -4.56 -2.49 18.38
N PRO A 154 -4.60 -3.48 19.30
CA PRO A 154 -3.48 -4.40 19.50
C PRO A 154 -3.36 -5.44 18.36
N PHE A 155 -4.32 -5.47 17.44
CA PHE A 155 -4.40 -6.47 16.40
C PHE A 155 -3.51 -6.11 15.21
N LEU A 156 -2.75 -7.10 14.74
CA LEU A 156 -1.90 -6.98 13.55
C LEU A 156 -2.69 -7.32 12.31
N PHE A 157 -2.63 -6.44 11.32
CA PHE A 157 -3.29 -6.64 10.04
C PHE A 157 -2.35 -7.34 9.07
N HIS A 158 -2.78 -8.48 8.56
CA HIS A 158 -2.12 -9.21 7.49
C HIS A 158 -3.12 -9.36 6.36
N PHE A 159 -2.78 -8.81 5.21
CA PHE A 159 -3.61 -8.90 4.00
C PHE A 159 -2.90 -9.71 2.94
N ASP A 160 -3.62 -10.68 2.38
CA ASP A 160 -3.20 -11.39 1.18
C ASP A 160 -4.20 -11.12 0.06
N PHE A 161 -3.67 -10.80 -1.11
CA PHE A 161 -4.43 -10.64 -2.34
C PHE A 161 -4.23 -11.87 -3.19
N THR A 162 -5.33 -12.56 -3.47
CA THR A 162 -5.35 -13.83 -4.17
C THR A 162 -5.99 -13.66 -5.54
N ALA A 163 -5.31 -14.10 -6.58
CA ALA A 163 -5.83 -14.16 -7.93
C ALA A 163 -6.88 -15.29 -8.08
N PRO A 164 -7.67 -15.35 -9.18
CA PRO A 164 -8.71 -16.38 -9.38
C PRO A 164 -8.18 -17.80 -9.39
N ASP A 165 -6.92 -18.01 -9.75
CA ASP A 165 -6.25 -19.34 -9.74
C ASP A 165 -5.76 -19.76 -8.34
N GLY A 166 -5.99 -18.93 -7.31
CA GLY A 166 -5.56 -19.18 -5.94
C GLY A 166 -4.15 -18.71 -5.62
N SER A 167 -3.39 -18.18 -6.58
CA SER A 167 -2.04 -17.65 -6.33
C SER A 167 -2.09 -16.32 -5.55
N ILE A 168 -1.16 -16.14 -4.61
CA ILE A 168 -0.98 -14.86 -3.91
C ILE A 168 -0.15 -13.95 -4.80
N VAL A 169 -0.67 -12.74 -5.07
CA VAL A 169 -0.02 -11.72 -5.91
C VAL A 169 0.51 -10.53 -5.11
N LEU A 170 0.00 -10.34 -3.90
CA LEU A 170 0.43 -9.32 -2.96
C LEU A 170 0.20 -9.80 -1.53
N SER A 171 1.20 -9.71 -0.69
CA SER A 171 1.10 -9.92 0.75
C SER A 171 1.56 -8.67 1.49
N SER A 172 0.77 -8.19 2.45
CA SER A 172 1.09 -7.05 3.31
C SER A 172 0.98 -7.45 4.76
N VAL A 173 2.09 -7.44 5.47
CA VAL A 173 2.23 -7.92 6.85
C VAL A 173 2.63 -6.77 7.75
N ARG A 174 1.74 -6.36 8.68
CA ARG A 174 2.08 -5.37 9.70
C ARG A 174 2.99 -6.00 10.76
N ARG A 175 4.11 -5.36 11.05
CA ARG A 175 5.04 -5.76 12.11
C ARG A 175 4.76 -5.02 13.42
N ARG A 176 4.93 -5.72 14.54
CA ARG A 176 4.93 -5.07 15.85
C ARG A 176 6.19 -4.20 15.97
N SER A 177 6.00 -2.90 16.00
CA SER A 177 7.07 -1.93 16.25
C SER A 177 6.48 -0.69 16.92
N LEU A 178 7.34 0.17 17.49
CA LEU A 178 6.92 1.47 18.04
C LEU A 178 6.32 2.42 16.98
N ARG A 179 6.51 2.11 15.71
CA ARG A 179 5.93 2.82 14.54
C ARG A 179 5.35 1.79 13.60
N ASP A 180 4.25 2.13 12.96
CA ASP A 180 3.63 1.23 11.98
C ASP A 180 4.60 0.93 10.84
N ARG A 181 4.94 -0.35 10.73
CA ARG A 181 5.79 -0.91 9.69
C ARG A 181 5.06 -2.05 9.01
N TYR A 182 5.07 -2.04 7.70
CA TYR A 182 4.52 -3.08 6.85
C TYR A 182 5.63 -3.68 6.01
N ASP A 183 5.73 -5.01 6.00
CA ASP A 183 6.52 -5.74 5.03
C ASP A 183 5.58 -6.13 3.89
N VAL A 184 5.95 -5.78 2.66
CA VAL A 184 5.17 -6.04 1.46
C VAL A 184 5.98 -6.95 0.55
N GLU A 185 5.32 -8.02 0.09
CA GLU A 185 5.88 -8.99 -0.85
C GLU A 185 4.97 -9.12 -2.07
N LEU A 186 5.59 -9.21 -3.23
CA LEU A 186 4.97 -9.38 -4.54
C LEU A 186 5.48 -10.67 -5.16
N PRO A 187 4.87 -11.82 -4.85
CA PRO A 187 5.29 -13.10 -5.40
C PRO A 187 5.25 -13.12 -6.93
N THR A 188 6.26 -13.71 -7.54
CA THR A 188 6.28 -13.94 -8.98
C THR A 188 5.51 -15.22 -9.28
N ALA A 189 4.51 -15.14 -10.14
CA ALA A 189 3.73 -16.28 -10.60
C ALA A 189 4.60 -17.26 -11.45
N PRO A 190 4.20 -18.53 -11.61
CA PRO A 190 4.96 -19.52 -12.40
C PRO A 190 5.24 -19.11 -13.85
N ASN A 191 4.38 -18.29 -14.44
CA ASN A 191 4.53 -17.72 -15.79
C ASN A 191 5.46 -16.49 -15.85
N GLY A 192 6.12 -16.12 -14.73
CA GLY A 192 6.98 -14.94 -14.64
C GLY A 192 6.23 -13.62 -14.37
N TRP A 193 4.91 -13.65 -14.29
CA TRP A 193 4.11 -12.46 -14.00
C TRP A 193 4.29 -12.00 -12.54
N ARG A 194 4.33 -10.70 -12.35
CA ARG A 194 4.36 -10.09 -11.03
C ARG A 194 3.61 -8.76 -11.05
N LEU A 195 2.91 -8.46 -9.95
CA LEU A 195 2.25 -7.17 -9.77
C LEU A 195 3.26 -6.02 -9.78
N ASP A 196 2.91 -4.93 -10.46
CA ASP A 196 3.70 -3.68 -10.39
C ASP A 196 3.82 -3.22 -8.93
N TRP A 197 5.06 -3.01 -8.46
CA TRP A 197 5.33 -2.63 -7.08
C TRP A 197 4.63 -1.32 -6.68
N ARG A 198 4.40 -0.40 -7.62
CA ARG A 198 3.69 0.86 -7.37
C ARG A 198 2.23 0.62 -7.02
N VAL A 199 1.60 -0.32 -7.69
CA VAL A 199 0.22 -0.76 -7.39
C VAL A 199 0.18 -1.45 -6.02
N GLY A 200 1.14 -2.33 -5.73
CA GLY A 200 1.27 -2.97 -4.43
C GLY A 200 1.48 -1.97 -3.30
N ALA A 201 2.35 -0.98 -3.49
CA ALA A 201 2.63 0.08 -2.52
C ALA A 201 1.41 1.00 -2.30
N ALA A 202 0.72 1.40 -3.39
CA ALA A 202 -0.52 2.18 -3.30
C ALA A 202 -1.58 1.44 -2.49
N MET A 203 -1.77 0.14 -2.77
CA MET A 203 -2.73 -0.69 -2.03
C MET A 203 -2.36 -0.80 -0.55
N ALA A 204 -1.10 -1.08 -0.21
CA ALA A 204 -0.66 -1.24 1.17
C ALA A 204 -0.81 0.06 1.98
N VAL A 205 -0.51 1.22 1.39
CA VAL A 205 -0.76 2.54 2.01
C VAL A 205 -2.26 2.81 2.16
N ALA A 206 -3.08 2.43 1.17
CA ALA A 206 -4.53 2.59 1.25
C ALA A 206 -5.15 1.70 2.33
N LEU A 207 -4.65 0.47 2.52
CA LEU A 207 -5.06 -0.41 3.63
C LEU A 207 -4.84 0.26 4.98
N ASP A 208 -3.66 0.84 5.22
CA ASP A 208 -3.38 1.55 6.47
C ASP A 208 -4.28 2.77 6.65
N ALA A 209 -4.33 3.61 5.64
CA ALA A 209 -5.00 4.90 5.72
C ALA A 209 -6.54 4.81 5.74
N LEU A 210 -7.14 3.77 5.14
CA LEU A 210 -8.59 3.60 5.03
C LEU A 210 -9.17 2.62 6.07
N GLN A 211 -8.33 1.85 6.76
CA GLN A 211 -8.78 0.92 7.79
C GLN A 211 -8.63 1.42 9.22
N SER A 212 -7.77 2.40 9.44
CA SER A 212 -7.53 2.99 10.78
C SER A 212 -8.62 3.99 11.22
N ARG A 213 -9.86 3.81 10.69
CA ARG A 213 -11.03 4.63 11.06
C ARG A 213 -12.22 3.76 11.40
#